data_0893bc8f175a957025568e9c9ee922bd
#
_entry.id   0893bc8f175a957025568e9c9ee922bd
#
_cell.length_a   1.000
_cell.length_b   1.000
_cell.length_c   1.000
_cell.angle_alpha   90.00
_cell.angle_beta   90.00
_cell.angle_gamma   90.00
#
_symmetry.space_group_name_H-M   'P 1'
#
loop_
_entity.id
_entity.type
_entity.pdbx_description
1 polymer ?
#
loop_
_entity_poly.entity_id
_entity_poly.type
_entity_poly.pdbx_seq_one_letter_code
_entity_poly.pdbx_strand_id
1 'polypeptide(L)'
;MLETIILCLLASIVFRQVVLAMLVLCPRCKLISPNLVRLPQTAIARREIALTFDDGPHEEITPQILDHLDLHNAKATFFCIGEKVAAYPDLVAEIIRRGHSVENHSYRHHTFFAFGSPNLLENDISKTQKMIEAATHGIAPRFFRAPFGFRSPFLGGVLRRMSLRHVAWTRRGYDTICRNPDTVFRRLSRNLAAGDILLLHDGNARRSTTGHAVVLDVLPRLLELCKHKKLYSVSLSTIFTDIQTLPQICNQTSTSDCGDHRSSMNALS
;
A
#
# COMPACT_ATOMS: atom_id res chain seq x y z
N MET A 1 -15.78 -46.19 16.20
CA MET A 1 -14.37 -45.75 16.09
C MET A 1 -14.07 -45.13 14.72
N LEU A 2 -14.39 -45.80 13.59
CA LEU A 2 -14.17 -45.24 12.23
C LEU A 2 -14.96 -43.95 11.98
N GLU A 3 -16.25 -43.93 12.33
CA GLU A 3 -17.13 -42.76 12.20
C GLU A 3 -16.60 -41.54 12.99
N THR A 4 -16.11 -41.74 14.21
CA THR A 4 -15.54 -40.69 15.04
C THR A 4 -14.28 -40.11 14.38
N ILE A 5 -13.43 -40.97 13.80
CA ILE A 5 -12.22 -40.55 13.10
C ILE A 5 -12.59 -39.70 11.85
N ILE A 6 -13.57 -40.18 11.05
CA ILE A 6 -14.04 -39.46 9.87
C ILE A 6 -14.61 -38.09 10.28
N LEU A 7 -15.42 -38.03 11.33
CA LEU A 7 -16.00 -36.78 11.83
C LEU A 7 -14.93 -35.80 12.28
N CYS A 8 -13.89 -36.25 13.00
CA CYS A 8 -12.77 -35.46 13.41
C CYS A 8 -11.95 -34.92 12.24
N LEU A 9 -11.71 -35.72 11.20
CA LEU A 9 -11.04 -35.30 9.97
C LEU A 9 -11.85 -34.23 9.21
N LEU A 10 -13.16 -34.43 9.06
CA LEU A 10 -14.04 -33.46 8.42
C LEU A 10 -14.06 -32.13 9.20
N ALA A 11 -14.20 -32.20 10.52
CA ALA A 11 -14.16 -31.01 11.39
C ALA A 11 -12.84 -30.26 11.26
N SER A 12 -11.70 -30.96 11.20
CA SER A 12 -10.38 -30.39 11.00
C SER A 12 -10.24 -29.71 9.64
N ILE A 13 -10.77 -30.32 8.58
CA ILE A 13 -10.76 -29.73 7.23
C ILE A 13 -11.62 -28.45 7.22
N VAL A 14 -12.84 -28.49 7.75
CA VAL A 14 -13.73 -27.33 7.81
C VAL A 14 -13.08 -26.20 8.62
N PHE A 15 -12.53 -26.50 9.79
CA PHE A 15 -11.82 -25.52 10.63
C PHE A 15 -10.68 -24.85 9.86
N ARG A 16 -9.85 -25.65 9.18
CA ARG A 16 -8.75 -25.11 8.34
C ARG A 16 -9.26 -24.18 7.24
N GLN A 17 -10.36 -24.53 6.56
CA GLN A 17 -10.94 -23.68 5.52
C GLN A 17 -11.50 -22.37 6.07
N VAL A 18 -12.16 -22.41 7.23
CA VAL A 18 -12.67 -21.22 7.92
C VAL A 18 -11.52 -20.30 8.31
N VAL A 19 -10.44 -20.83 8.90
CA VAL A 19 -9.25 -20.04 9.27
C VAL A 19 -8.63 -19.41 8.01
N LEU A 20 -8.46 -20.18 6.94
CA LEU A 20 -7.92 -19.67 5.69
C LEU A 20 -8.79 -18.54 5.10
N ALA A 21 -10.12 -18.74 5.09
CA ALA A 21 -11.06 -17.71 4.63
C ALA A 21 -10.96 -16.43 5.48
N MET A 22 -10.90 -16.54 6.81
CA MET A 22 -10.71 -15.40 7.70
C MET A 22 -9.41 -14.65 7.40
N LEU A 23 -8.31 -15.37 7.17
CA LEU A 23 -7.03 -14.75 6.84
C LEU A 23 -7.05 -14.03 5.48
N VAL A 24 -7.69 -14.62 4.46
CA VAL A 24 -7.85 -14.04 3.13
C VAL A 24 -8.71 -12.77 3.16
N LEU A 25 -9.79 -12.79 3.94
CA LEU A 25 -10.73 -11.67 4.07
C LEU A 25 -10.26 -10.56 5.01
N CYS A 26 -9.13 -10.74 5.71
CA CYS A 26 -8.55 -9.73 6.59
C CYS A 26 -7.48 -8.91 5.87
N PRO A 27 -7.78 -7.68 5.38
CA PRO A 27 -6.84 -6.87 4.61
C PRO A 27 -5.56 -6.52 5.36
N ARG A 28 -5.61 -6.47 6.69
CA ARG A 28 -4.48 -6.09 7.56
C ARG A 28 -3.70 -7.27 8.12
N CYS A 29 -4.10 -8.49 7.82
CA CYS A 29 -3.40 -9.68 8.30
C CYS A 29 -1.95 -9.70 7.79
N LYS A 30 -1.00 -10.03 8.67
CA LYS A 30 0.43 -10.20 8.34
C LYS A 30 0.86 -11.67 8.35
N LEU A 31 -0.02 -12.59 8.74
CA LEU A 31 0.30 -14.01 8.88
C LEU A 31 0.50 -14.73 7.55
N ILE A 32 -0.24 -14.31 6.50
CA ILE A 32 -0.16 -14.96 5.18
C ILE A 32 1.10 -14.49 4.43
N SER A 33 1.41 -13.20 4.48
CA SER A 33 2.56 -12.61 3.80
C SER A 33 2.84 -11.21 4.35
N PRO A 34 4.06 -10.66 4.12
CA PRO A 34 4.38 -9.29 4.48
C PRO A 34 3.32 -8.31 3.95
N ASN A 35 2.94 -7.35 4.78
CA ASN A 35 1.89 -6.38 4.49
C ASN A 35 2.21 -5.05 5.15
N LEU A 36 2.34 -4.00 4.36
CA LEU A 36 2.54 -2.65 4.85
C LEU A 36 1.19 -2.07 5.27
N VAL A 37 0.92 -2.08 6.56
CA VAL A 37 -0.32 -1.55 7.15
C VAL A 37 -0.11 -0.15 7.73
N ARG A 38 1.12 0.19 8.08
CA ARG A 38 1.54 1.45 8.69
C ARG A 38 2.92 1.83 8.17
N LEU A 39 3.21 3.12 8.08
CA LEU A 39 4.51 3.62 7.66
C LEU A 39 5.62 3.24 8.64
N PRO A 40 6.88 3.18 8.19
CA PRO A 40 8.03 2.84 9.03
C PRO A 40 8.31 3.92 10.08
N GLN A 41 9.08 3.57 11.10
CA GLN A 41 9.38 4.45 12.23
C GLN A 41 10.08 5.75 11.81
N THR A 42 10.89 5.73 10.76
CA THR A 42 11.52 6.92 10.19
C THR A 42 10.49 7.95 9.69
N ALA A 43 9.45 7.50 8.99
CA ALA A 43 8.36 8.34 8.54
C ALA A 43 7.51 8.86 9.73
N ILE A 44 7.29 8.03 10.75
CA ILE A 44 6.60 8.45 11.99
C ILE A 44 7.37 9.57 12.69
N ALA A 45 8.69 9.46 12.78
CA ALA A 45 9.54 10.49 13.39
C ALA A 45 9.47 11.83 12.62
N ARG A 46 9.32 11.79 11.29
CA ARG A 46 9.11 12.97 10.44
C ARG A 46 7.66 13.46 10.40
N ARG A 47 6.76 12.85 11.22
CA ARG A 47 5.33 13.17 11.28
C ARG A 47 4.59 12.97 9.96
N GLU A 48 5.02 12.00 9.17
CA GLU A 48 4.46 11.69 7.86
C GLU A 48 3.26 10.74 7.95
N ILE A 49 2.33 10.93 7.03
CA ILE A 49 1.22 10.04 6.70
C ILE A 49 1.23 9.75 5.20
N ALA A 50 0.53 8.72 4.76
CA ALA A 50 0.27 8.48 3.35
C ALA A 50 -1.23 8.59 3.04
N LEU A 51 -1.60 9.55 2.20
CA LEU A 51 -2.90 9.56 1.53
C LEU A 51 -2.81 8.62 0.33
N THR A 52 -3.75 7.69 0.23
CA THR A 52 -3.78 6.74 -0.88
C THR A 52 -5.16 6.69 -1.51
N PHE A 53 -5.19 6.66 -2.85
CA PHE A 53 -6.40 6.62 -3.65
C PHE A 53 -6.42 5.36 -4.49
N ASP A 54 -7.53 4.62 -4.47
CA ASP A 54 -7.71 3.37 -5.21
C ASP A 54 -8.73 3.55 -6.35
N ASP A 55 -8.72 2.60 -7.29
CA ASP A 55 -9.69 2.45 -8.37
C ASP A 55 -9.60 3.50 -9.49
N GLY A 56 -8.65 4.41 -9.46
CA GLY A 56 -8.42 5.41 -10.52
C GLY A 56 -7.55 4.91 -11.70
N PRO A 57 -7.16 5.85 -12.59
CA PRO A 57 -7.58 7.25 -12.62
C PRO A 57 -9.03 7.41 -13.07
N HIS A 58 -9.65 8.54 -12.72
CA HIS A 58 -10.98 8.95 -13.15
C HIS A 58 -10.92 10.33 -13.77
N GLU A 59 -11.43 10.50 -14.98
CA GLU A 59 -11.29 11.71 -15.79
C GLU A 59 -11.76 13.01 -15.12
N GLU A 60 -12.84 12.96 -14.31
CA GLU A 60 -13.38 14.13 -13.62
C GLU A 60 -12.87 14.28 -12.18
N ILE A 61 -12.65 13.17 -11.47
CA ILE A 61 -12.40 13.22 -10.01
C ILE A 61 -10.90 13.34 -9.72
N THR A 62 -10.06 12.59 -10.44
CA THR A 62 -8.62 12.58 -10.19
C THR A 62 -7.98 13.96 -10.37
N PRO A 63 -8.30 14.78 -11.42
CA PRO A 63 -7.77 16.13 -11.54
C PRO A 63 -8.13 17.02 -10.36
N GLN A 64 -9.37 16.98 -9.87
CA GLN A 64 -9.81 17.78 -8.74
C GLN A 64 -9.09 17.36 -7.42
N ILE A 65 -8.83 16.05 -7.25
CA ILE A 65 -8.00 15.57 -6.13
C ILE A 65 -6.59 16.14 -6.22
N LEU A 66 -5.99 16.12 -7.42
CA LEU A 66 -4.65 16.67 -7.64
C LEU A 66 -4.60 18.17 -7.32
N ASP A 67 -5.61 18.93 -7.70
CA ASP A 67 -5.70 20.37 -7.40
C ASP A 67 -5.79 20.63 -5.88
N HIS A 68 -6.56 19.84 -5.15
CA HIS A 68 -6.62 19.92 -3.69
C HIS A 68 -5.29 19.55 -3.03
N LEU A 69 -4.59 18.53 -3.54
CA LEU A 69 -3.27 18.13 -3.03
C LEU A 69 -2.22 19.22 -3.25
N ASP A 70 -2.19 19.84 -4.44
CA ASP A 70 -1.28 20.93 -4.76
C ASP A 70 -1.53 22.16 -3.89
N LEU A 71 -2.80 22.55 -3.70
CA LEU A 71 -3.19 23.68 -2.84
C LEU A 71 -2.68 23.53 -1.40
N HIS A 72 -2.55 22.31 -0.91
CA HIS A 72 -2.08 22.00 0.45
C HIS A 72 -0.62 21.52 0.50
N ASN A 73 0.11 21.58 -0.63
CA ASN A 73 1.47 21.05 -0.77
C ASN A 73 1.61 19.61 -0.25
N ALA A 74 0.58 18.78 -0.49
CA ALA A 74 0.51 17.39 -0.09
C ALA A 74 0.86 16.46 -1.25
N LYS A 75 1.50 15.32 -0.95
CA LYS A 75 1.75 14.27 -1.95
C LYS A 75 1.02 12.99 -1.56
N ALA A 76 0.64 12.21 -2.56
CA ALA A 76 -0.20 11.03 -2.40
C ALA A 76 0.28 9.87 -3.28
N THR A 77 -0.33 8.70 -3.06
CA THR A 77 -0.11 7.49 -3.87
C THR A 77 -1.43 7.05 -4.48
N PHE A 78 -1.43 6.82 -5.78
CA PHE A 78 -2.59 6.36 -6.54
C PHE A 78 -2.38 4.89 -6.94
N PHE A 79 -3.24 3.99 -6.45
CA PHE A 79 -3.28 2.60 -6.85
C PHE A 79 -4.26 2.47 -8.02
N CYS A 80 -3.69 2.44 -9.24
CA CYS A 80 -4.46 2.54 -10.46
C CYS A 80 -4.81 1.17 -11.05
N ILE A 81 -6.03 1.06 -11.59
CA ILE A 81 -6.51 -0.11 -12.34
C ILE A 81 -5.92 -0.06 -13.75
N GLY A 82 -5.32 -1.16 -14.21
CA GLY A 82 -4.61 -1.21 -15.48
C GLY A 82 -5.46 -0.85 -16.70
N GLU A 83 -6.73 -1.24 -16.75
CA GLU A 83 -7.67 -0.82 -17.81
C GLU A 83 -7.86 0.69 -17.85
N LYS A 84 -7.92 1.35 -16.68
CA LYS A 84 -8.06 2.80 -16.59
C LYS A 84 -6.76 3.53 -16.91
N VAL A 85 -5.61 2.95 -16.55
CA VAL A 85 -4.30 3.46 -16.99
C VAL A 85 -4.22 3.46 -18.53
N ALA A 86 -4.67 2.39 -19.17
CA ALA A 86 -4.70 2.30 -20.63
C ALA A 86 -5.69 3.28 -21.27
N ALA A 87 -6.80 3.60 -20.58
CA ALA A 87 -7.81 4.55 -21.07
C ALA A 87 -7.38 6.02 -20.88
N TYR A 88 -6.61 6.34 -19.83
CA TYR A 88 -6.24 7.70 -19.45
C TYR A 88 -4.72 7.83 -19.18
N PRO A 89 -3.83 7.49 -20.14
CA PRO A 89 -2.38 7.51 -19.93
C PRO A 89 -1.85 8.91 -19.61
N ASP A 90 -2.40 9.96 -20.24
CA ASP A 90 -1.98 11.35 -20.00
C ASP A 90 -2.29 11.80 -18.57
N LEU A 91 -3.41 11.35 -18.01
CA LEU A 91 -3.77 11.65 -16.62
C LEU A 91 -2.83 10.91 -15.63
N VAL A 92 -2.38 9.71 -15.99
CA VAL A 92 -1.37 8.98 -15.21
C VAL A 92 -0.02 9.72 -15.26
N ALA A 93 0.40 10.21 -16.42
CA ALA A 93 1.59 11.05 -16.56
C ALA A 93 1.47 12.34 -15.73
N GLU A 94 0.29 12.96 -15.70
CA GLU A 94 0.01 14.17 -14.91
C GLU A 94 0.13 13.91 -13.40
N ILE A 95 -0.37 12.77 -12.89
CA ILE A 95 -0.19 12.36 -11.50
C ILE A 95 1.31 12.35 -11.12
N ILE A 96 2.15 11.75 -11.97
CA ILE A 96 3.60 11.70 -11.75
C ILE A 96 4.22 13.10 -11.85
N ARG A 97 3.85 13.89 -12.87
CA ARG A 97 4.37 15.24 -13.08
C ARG A 97 4.12 16.17 -11.89
N ARG A 98 2.99 15.99 -11.18
CA ARG A 98 2.65 16.71 -9.95
C ARG A 98 3.35 16.12 -8.70
N GLY A 99 4.25 15.14 -8.85
CA GLY A 99 5.07 14.58 -7.76
C GLY A 99 4.37 13.57 -6.86
N HIS A 100 3.30 12.96 -7.35
CA HIS A 100 2.64 11.81 -6.70
C HIS A 100 3.22 10.50 -7.21
N SER A 101 2.86 9.36 -6.60
CA SER A 101 3.22 8.04 -7.12
C SER A 101 2.01 7.29 -7.66
N VAL A 102 2.26 6.50 -8.72
CA VAL A 102 1.28 5.60 -9.32
C VAL A 102 1.72 4.17 -9.07
N GLU A 103 0.82 3.37 -8.50
CA GLU A 103 1.08 2.02 -8.07
C GLU A 103 0.00 1.06 -8.58
N ASN A 104 0.25 -0.23 -8.48
CA ASN A 104 -0.55 -1.26 -9.13
C ASN A 104 -1.77 -1.69 -8.30
N HIS A 105 -2.98 -1.64 -8.93
CA HIS A 105 -4.24 -2.09 -8.34
C HIS A 105 -4.94 -3.18 -9.16
N SER A 106 -4.18 -4.14 -9.72
CA SER A 106 -4.65 -5.15 -10.67
C SER A 106 -5.12 -4.57 -12.02
N TYR A 107 -5.35 -5.46 -13.00
CA TYR A 107 -5.71 -5.00 -14.35
C TYR A 107 -7.20 -4.61 -14.47
N ARG A 108 -8.11 -5.41 -13.87
CA ARG A 108 -9.57 -5.24 -14.00
C ARG A 108 -10.30 -5.07 -12.69
N HIS A 109 -9.61 -5.08 -11.57
CA HIS A 109 -10.25 -5.05 -10.25
C HIS A 109 -11.33 -6.14 -10.10
N HIS A 110 -11.00 -7.37 -10.55
CA HIS A 110 -11.99 -8.44 -10.63
C HIS A 110 -12.38 -8.95 -9.24
N THR A 111 -13.68 -9.20 -9.02
CA THR A 111 -14.23 -9.65 -7.73
C THR A 111 -13.58 -10.97 -7.25
N PHE A 112 -13.24 -11.86 -8.19
CA PHE A 112 -12.59 -13.13 -7.90
C PHE A 112 -11.06 -13.10 -7.91
N PHE A 113 -10.44 -11.93 -7.90
CA PHE A 113 -8.96 -11.79 -7.89
C PHE A 113 -8.32 -12.63 -6.78
N ALA A 114 -8.89 -12.65 -5.56
CA ALA A 114 -8.35 -13.40 -4.42
C ALA A 114 -8.36 -14.93 -4.61
N PHE A 115 -9.11 -15.46 -5.57
CA PHE A 115 -9.19 -16.89 -5.90
C PHE A 115 -8.31 -17.28 -7.10
N GLY A 116 -7.58 -16.33 -7.68
CA GLY A 116 -6.71 -16.58 -8.81
C GLY A 116 -5.56 -17.51 -8.48
N SER A 117 -5.19 -18.39 -9.45
CA SER A 117 -3.97 -19.19 -9.39
C SER A 117 -2.74 -18.26 -9.46
N PRO A 118 -1.54 -18.74 -9.07
CA PRO A 118 -0.31 -17.93 -9.16
C PRO A 118 -0.09 -17.31 -10.54
N ASN A 119 -0.29 -18.07 -11.61
CA ASN A 119 -0.10 -17.60 -12.99
C ASN A 119 -1.12 -16.54 -13.40
N LEU A 120 -2.41 -16.68 -12.99
CA LEU A 120 -3.44 -15.69 -13.27
C LEU A 120 -3.14 -14.38 -12.55
N LEU A 121 -2.72 -14.45 -11.27
CA LEU A 121 -2.33 -13.27 -10.50
C LEU A 121 -1.11 -12.56 -11.12
N GLU A 122 -0.09 -13.32 -11.49
CA GLU A 122 1.14 -12.79 -12.08
C GLU A 122 0.88 -12.11 -13.43
N ASN A 123 0.06 -12.74 -14.29
CA ASN A 123 -0.33 -12.16 -15.57
C ASN A 123 -1.13 -10.86 -15.42
N ASP A 124 -2.11 -10.83 -14.50
CA ASP A 124 -2.93 -9.64 -14.22
C ASP A 124 -2.07 -8.48 -13.71
N ILE A 125 -1.23 -8.74 -12.71
CA ILE A 125 -0.34 -7.75 -12.11
C ILE A 125 0.71 -7.27 -13.13
N SER A 126 1.35 -8.19 -13.88
CA SER A 126 2.35 -7.86 -14.89
C SER A 126 1.79 -6.99 -16.02
N LYS A 127 0.55 -7.26 -16.44
CA LYS A 127 -0.11 -6.45 -17.46
C LYS A 127 -0.29 -5.00 -16.97
N THR A 128 -0.72 -4.82 -15.72
CA THR A 128 -0.86 -3.49 -15.12
C THR A 128 0.48 -2.77 -14.96
N GLN A 129 1.55 -3.50 -14.53
CA GLN A 129 2.90 -2.94 -14.47
C GLN A 129 3.31 -2.31 -15.79
N LYS A 130 3.20 -3.08 -16.89
CA LYS A 130 3.56 -2.61 -18.24
C LYS A 130 2.75 -1.37 -18.66
N MET A 131 1.46 -1.31 -18.33
CA MET A 131 0.63 -0.14 -18.66
C MET A 131 1.10 1.10 -17.89
N ILE A 132 1.38 0.96 -16.59
CA ILE A 132 1.87 2.08 -15.76
C ILE A 132 3.25 2.52 -16.24
N GLU A 133 4.19 1.59 -16.46
CA GLU A 133 5.53 1.91 -16.97
C GLU A 133 5.48 2.67 -18.31
N ALA A 134 4.59 2.25 -19.22
CA ALA A 134 4.40 2.94 -20.49
C ALA A 134 3.85 4.37 -20.30
N ALA A 135 2.82 4.54 -19.45
CA ALA A 135 2.19 5.83 -19.20
C ALA A 135 3.07 6.79 -18.37
N THR A 136 4.04 6.28 -17.63
CA THR A 136 4.93 7.07 -16.75
C THR A 136 6.36 7.22 -17.31
N HIS A 137 6.57 6.89 -18.58
CA HIS A 137 7.88 6.95 -19.24
C HIS A 137 8.98 6.15 -18.52
N GLY A 138 8.63 4.93 -18.05
CA GLY A 138 9.58 3.97 -17.48
C GLY A 138 9.61 3.92 -15.95
N ILE A 139 8.72 4.61 -15.24
CA ILE A 139 8.63 4.50 -13.78
C ILE A 139 7.84 3.24 -13.41
N ALA A 140 8.55 2.23 -12.94
CA ALA A 140 7.94 0.96 -12.51
C ALA A 140 7.25 1.10 -11.14
N PRO A 141 6.00 0.62 -10.99
CA PRO A 141 5.36 0.48 -9.67
C PRO A 141 6.19 -0.40 -8.73
N ARG A 142 6.22 -0.04 -7.47
CA ARG A 142 6.93 -0.76 -6.40
C ARG A 142 5.99 -1.38 -5.38
N PHE A 143 4.73 -0.95 -5.42
CA PHE A 143 3.70 -1.38 -4.50
C PHE A 143 2.49 -1.96 -5.25
N PHE A 144 1.82 -2.86 -4.56
CA PHE A 144 0.58 -3.48 -5.02
C PHE A 144 -0.46 -3.41 -3.90
N ARG A 145 -1.69 -3.10 -4.26
CA ARG A 145 -2.84 -3.23 -3.36
C ARG A 145 -3.84 -4.20 -3.98
N ALA A 146 -4.28 -5.19 -3.19
CA ALA A 146 -5.24 -6.18 -3.66
C ALA A 146 -6.64 -5.58 -3.78
N PRO A 147 -7.41 -5.89 -4.84
CA PRO A 147 -8.82 -5.53 -4.98
C PRO A 147 -9.62 -5.89 -3.72
N PHE A 148 -10.47 -4.97 -3.26
CA PHE A 148 -11.26 -5.09 -2.02
C PHE A 148 -10.43 -5.30 -0.74
N GLY A 149 -9.12 -5.39 -0.85
CA GLY A 149 -8.21 -5.80 0.21
C GLY A 149 -8.13 -7.31 0.44
N PHE A 150 -8.77 -8.12 -0.41
CA PHE A 150 -8.77 -9.58 -0.30
C PHE A 150 -7.50 -10.17 -0.92
N ARG A 151 -6.80 -11.00 -0.16
CA ARG A 151 -5.50 -11.52 -0.56
C ARG A 151 -5.54 -13.03 -0.78
N SER A 152 -5.25 -13.43 -2.02
CA SER A 152 -4.99 -14.84 -2.30
C SER A 152 -3.84 -15.37 -1.41
N PRO A 153 -3.89 -16.63 -0.93
CA PRO A 153 -2.77 -17.26 -0.26
C PRO A 153 -1.48 -17.28 -1.09
N PHE A 154 -1.62 -17.24 -2.42
CA PHE A 154 -0.49 -17.25 -3.35
C PHE A 154 0.11 -15.86 -3.61
N LEU A 155 -0.63 -14.79 -3.31
CA LEU A 155 -0.28 -13.42 -3.66
C LEU A 155 1.10 -13.01 -3.12
N GLY A 156 1.42 -13.39 -1.89
CA GLY A 156 2.71 -13.04 -1.29
C GLY A 156 3.91 -13.63 -2.04
N GLY A 157 3.78 -14.84 -2.57
CA GLY A 157 4.80 -15.48 -3.43
C GLY A 157 4.94 -14.80 -4.79
N VAL A 158 3.81 -14.43 -5.41
CA VAL A 158 3.77 -13.70 -6.68
C VAL A 158 4.44 -12.34 -6.55
N LEU A 159 4.03 -11.53 -5.57
CA LEU A 159 4.58 -10.19 -5.35
C LEU A 159 6.08 -10.20 -5.08
N ARG A 160 6.57 -11.20 -4.33
CA ARG A 160 8.01 -11.35 -4.07
C ARG A 160 8.81 -11.59 -5.35
N ARG A 161 8.33 -12.47 -6.26
CA ARG A 161 8.98 -12.70 -7.57
C ARG A 161 9.00 -11.44 -8.43
N MET A 162 7.97 -10.62 -8.32
CA MET A 162 7.83 -9.35 -9.05
C MET A 162 8.48 -8.15 -8.35
N SER A 163 9.16 -8.36 -7.21
CA SER A 163 9.75 -7.29 -6.39
C SER A 163 8.75 -6.22 -5.93
N LEU A 164 7.48 -6.61 -5.77
CA LEU A 164 6.41 -5.74 -5.31
C LEU A 164 6.12 -5.93 -3.81
N ARG A 165 5.73 -4.85 -3.14
CA ARG A 165 5.30 -4.86 -1.74
C ARG A 165 3.78 -4.70 -1.64
N HIS A 166 3.12 -5.57 -0.90
CA HIS A 166 1.69 -5.40 -0.61
C HIS A 166 1.46 -4.26 0.39
N VAL A 167 0.47 -3.40 0.08
CA VAL A 167 0.06 -2.28 0.94
C VAL A 167 -1.41 -2.39 1.30
N ALA A 168 -1.70 -2.35 2.60
CA ALA A 168 -3.03 -2.15 3.14
C ALA A 168 -3.18 -0.70 3.67
N TRP A 169 -3.97 -0.51 4.72
CA TRP A 169 -4.26 0.80 5.32
C TRP A 169 -4.44 0.70 6.83
N THR A 170 -4.20 1.78 7.53
CA THR A 170 -4.60 1.92 8.94
C THR A 170 -6.02 2.43 9.05
N ARG A 171 -6.46 3.30 8.11
CA ARG A 171 -7.77 3.97 8.14
C ARG A 171 -8.48 3.83 6.81
N ARG A 172 -9.77 3.56 6.87
CA ARG A 172 -10.66 3.48 5.71
C ARG A 172 -11.92 4.30 5.95
N GLY A 173 -12.25 5.19 5.00
CA GLY A 173 -13.44 6.05 5.05
C GLY A 173 -14.73 5.33 4.67
N TYR A 174 -14.63 4.31 3.79
CA TYR A 174 -15.76 3.66 3.10
C TYR A 174 -16.51 4.61 2.17
N ASP A 175 -15.80 5.49 1.53
CA ASP A 175 -16.29 6.50 0.58
C ASP A 175 -16.89 5.90 -0.70
N THR A 176 -16.64 4.62 -0.99
CA THR A 176 -17.30 3.88 -2.08
C THR A 176 -18.73 3.44 -1.77
N ILE A 177 -19.12 3.41 -0.49
CA ILE A 177 -20.46 2.97 -0.06
C ILE A 177 -21.20 4.00 0.79
N CYS A 178 -20.47 4.82 1.55
CA CYS A 178 -21.04 5.85 2.43
C CYS A 178 -21.20 7.16 1.65
N ARG A 179 -22.44 7.68 1.56
CA ARG A 179 -22.77 8.94 0.89
C ARG A 179 -22.62 10.18 1.76
N ASN A 180 -22.41 10.00 3.08
CA ASN A 180 -22.33 11.11 4.03
C ASN A 180 -20.86 11.50 4.26
N PRO A 181 -20.41 12.69 3.79
CA PRO A 181 -19.01 13.13 3.92
C PRO A 181 -18.58 13.27 5.39
N ASP A 182 -19.46 13.67 6.30
CA ASP A 182 -19.12 13.81 7.73
C ASP A 182 -18.79 12.46 8.37
N THR A 183 -19.52 11.42 7.99
CA THR A 183 -19.28 10.06 8.47
C THR A 183 -17.95 9.53 7.94
N VAL A 184 -17.66 9.76 6.65
CA VAL A 184 -16.38 9.37 6.02
C VAL A 184 -15.23 10.13 6.68
N PHE A 185 -15.35 11.45 6.82
CA PHE A 185 -14.36 12.29 7.48
C PHE A 185 -14.09 11.82 8.91
N ARG A 186 -15.12 11.61 9.72
CA ARG A 186 -14.98 11.15 11.11
C ARG A 186 -14.24 9.80 11.21
N ARG A 187 -14.47 8.85 10.28
CA ARG A 187 -13.77 7.56 10.25
C ARG A 187 -12.29 7.71 9.94
N LEU A 188 -11.93 8.61 9.04
CA LEU A 188 -10.55 8.87 8.65
C LEU A 188 -9.79 9.68 9.69
N SER A 189 -10.46 10.68 10.31
CA SER A 189 -9.85 11.65 11.22
C SER A 189 -9.73 11.16 12.67
N ARG A 190 -10.57 10.19 13.09
CA ARG A 190 -10.55 9.67 14.47
C ARG A 190 -9.18 9.11 14.83
N ASN A 191 -8.50 9.73 15.82
CA ASN A 191 -7.16 9.34 16.26
C ASN A 191 -6.10 9.32 15.12
N LEU A 192 -6.24 10.20 14.12
CA LEU A 192 -5.27 10.36 13.04
C LEU A 192 -3.90 10.75 13.60
N ALA A 193 -2.88 10.00 13.26
CA ALA A 193 -1.52 10.13 13.77
C ALA A 193 -0.46 9.84 12.69
N ALA A 194 0.77 10.28 12.96
CA ALA A 194 1.91 9.97 12.11
C ALA A 194 2.06 8.47 11.89
N GLY A 195 2.44 8.09 10.69
CA GLY A 195 2.56 6.70 10.24
C GLY A 195 1.27 6.10 9.70
N ASP A 196 0.13 6.80 9.76
CA ASP A 196 -1.12 6.28 9.22
C ASP A 196 -1.09 6.25 7.68
N ILE A 197 -1.65 5.19 7.11
CA ILE A 197 -1.96 5.03 5.69
C ILE A 197 -3.48 5.12 5.55
N LEU A 198 -3.96 6.13 4.84
CA LEU A 198 -5.38 6.41 4.67
C LEU A 198 -5.85 5.93 3.30
N LEU A 199 -6.95 5.18 3.28
CA LEU A 199 -7.59 4.69 2.07
C LEU A 199 -8.80 5.54 1.72
N LEU A 200 -8.74 6.12 0.53
CA LEU A 200 -9.78 6.85 -0.21
C LEU A 200 -9.87 6.26 -1.62
N HIS A 201 -10.82 6.73 -2.43
CA HIS A 201 -10.98 6.27 -3.80
C HIS A 201 -11.20 7.48 -4.74
N ASP A 202 -10.41 7.57 -5.81
CA ASP A 202 -10.63 8.51 -6.91
C ASP A 202 -11.48 7.87 -8.03
N GLY A 203 -11.46 6.52 -8.14
CA GLY A 203 -12.47 5.78 -8.88
C GLY A 203 -13.57 5.22 -7.95
N ASN A 204 -14.74 4.90 -8.46
CA ASN A 204 -15.85 4.27 -7.72
C ASN A 204 -16.30 5.00 -6.44
N ALA A 205 -15.87 6.25 -6.19
CA ALA A 205 -16.34 7.05 -5.06
C ALA A 205 -17.85 7.29 -5.18
N ARG A 206 -18.58 7.14 -4.07
CA ARG A 206 -20.02 7.48 -4.04
C ARG A 206 -20.21 8.97 -4.20
N ARG A 207 -21.34 9.35 -4.82
CA ARG A 207 -21.80 10.74 -4.84
C ARG A 207 -22.58 11.04 -3.55
N SER A 208 -22.28 12.18 -2.95
CA SER A 208 -22.99 12.72 -1.78
C SER A 208 -24.40 13.18 -2.13
N THR A 209 -25.14 13.66 -1.18
CA THR A 209 -26.47 14.27 -1.41
C THR A 209 -26.41 15.55 -2.26
N THR A 210 -25.24 16.21 -2.33
CA THR A 210 -24.99 17.38 -3.18
C THR A 210 -24.60 17.02 -4.62
N GLY A 211 -24.50 15.73 -4.92
CA GLY A 211 -24.12 15.23 -6.25
C GLY A 211 -22.61 15.12 -6.50
N HIS A 212 -21.77 15.68 -5.64
CA HIS A 212 -20.31 15.59 -5.73
C HIS A 212 -19.81 14.22 -5.27
N ALA A 213 -18.65 13.79 -5.76
CA ALA A 213 -17.97 12.63 -5.21
C ALA A 213 -17.59 12.90 -3.75
N VAL A 214 -17.95 11.99 -2.83
CA VAL A 214 -17.73 12.15 -1.39
C VAL A 214 -16.26 12.46 -1.06
N VAL A 215 -15.34 11.90 -1.81
CA VAL A 215 -13.90 12.13 -1.63
C VAL A 215 -13.54 13.62 -1.79
N LEU A 216 -14.19 14.34 -2.71
CA LEU A 216 -13.95 15.77 -2.95
C LEU A 216 -14.47 16.65 -1.82
N ASP A 217 -15.54 16.24 -1.14
CA ASP A 217 -16.06 16.94 0.06
C ASP A 217 -15.20 16.64 1.30
N VAL A 218 -14.53 15.49 1.35
CA VAL A 218 -13.76 15.01 2.52
C VAL A 218 -12.31 15.45 2.47
N LEU A 219 -11.67 15.40 1.29
CA LEU A 219 -10.24 15.60 1.13
C LEU A 219 -9.75 16.98 1.62
N PRO A 220 -10.39 18.12 1.30
CA PRO A 220 -9.96 19.43 1.77
C PRO A 220 -9.97 19.52 3.31
N ARG A 221 -11.03 19.01 3.93
CA ARG A 221 -11.17 18.97 5.40
C ARG A 221 -10.10 18.11 6.07
N LEU A 222 -9.74 17.00 5.42
CA LEU A 222 -8.71 16.09 5.91
C LEU A 222 -7.31 16.73 5.81
N LEU A 223 -7.03 17.44 4.72
CA LEU A 223 -5.79 18.17 4.50
C LEU A 223 -5.62 19.32 5.50
N GLU A 224 -6.67 20.09 5.77
CA GLU A 224 -6.68 21.12 6.83
C GLU A 224 -6.42 20.51 8.21
N LEU A 225 -7.06 19.38 8.54
CA LEU A 225 -6.79 18.68 9.79
C LEU A 225 -5.33 18.21 9.89
N CYS A 226 -4.76 17.71 8.80
CA CYS A 226 -3.34 17.32 8.76
C CYS A 226 -2.43 18.53 9.05
N LYS A 227 -2.71 19.68 8.44
CA LYS A 227 -2.00 20.93 8.69
C LYS A 227 -2.06 21.34 10.17
N HIS A 228 -3.26 21.37 10.77
CA HIS A 228 -3.43 21.65 12.19
C HIS A 228 -2.68 20.68 13.10
N LYS A 229 -2.66 19.41 12.73
CA LYS A 229 -1.95 18.37 13.49
C LYS A 229 -0.44 18.34 13.18
N LYS A 230 0.07 19.18 12.28
CA LYS A 230 1.45 19.16 11.77
C LYS A 230 1.82 17.76 11.23
N LEU A 231 0.92 17.15 10.44
CA LEU A 231 1.13 15.90 9.73
C LEU A 231 1.37 16.20 8.25
N TYR A 232 2.36 15.56 7.66
CA TYR A 232 2.78 15.77 6.27
C TYR A 232 2.38 14.57 5.43
N SER A 233 1.59 14.81 4.38
CA SER A 233 1.25 13.74 3.44
C SER A 233 2.32 13.59 2.38
N VAL A 234 2.87 12.39 2.28
CA VAL A 234 3.93 12.00 1.34
C VAL A 234 3.55 10.77 0.55
N SER A 235 4.14 10.60 -0.65
CA SER A 235 3.93 9.39 -1.43
C SER A 235 4.71 8.20 -0.83
N LEU A 236 4.21 6.99 -1.03
CA LEU A 236 4.90 5.78 -0.57
C LEU A 236 6.27 5.62 -1.25
N SER A 237 6.37 5.97 -2.53
CA SER A 237 7.63 5.88 -3.27
C SER A 237 8.73 6.74 -2.62
N THR A 238 8.42 7.97 -2.21
CA THR A 238 9.36 8.88 -1.52
C THR A 238 9.89 8.27 -0.22
N ILE A 239 8.99 7.76 0.65
CA ILE A 239 9.37 7.18 1.95
C ILE A 239 10.38 6.04 1.79
N PHE A 240 10.19 5.19 0.79
CA PHE A 240 11.02 4.00 0.62
C PHE A 240 12.26 4.22 -0.25
N THR A 241 12.35 5.34 -0.98
CA THR A 241 13.59 5.76 -1.63
C THR A 241 14.58 6.28 -0.59
N ASP A 242 14.12 7.11 0.34
CA ASP A 242 14.96 7.64 1.44
C ASP A 242 15.58 6.52 2.29
N ILE A 243 14.84 5.41 2.51
CA ILE A 243 15.35 4.27 3.30
C ILE A 243 16.47 3.53 2.57
N GLN A 244 16.45 3.46 1.24
CA GLN A 244 17.50 2.80 0.45
C GLN A 244 18.78 3.64 0.33
N THR A 245 18.66 4.96 0.45
CA THR A 245 19.79 5.90 0.38
C THR A 245 20.47 6.14 1.71
N LEU A 246 19.90 5.72 2.84
CA LEU A 246 20.58 5.75 4.12
C LEU A 246 21.73 4.72 4.11
N PRO A 247 23.00 5.15 4.34
CA PRO A 247 24.11 4.21 4.42
C PRO A 247 23.82 3.16 5.50
N GLN A 248 24.10 1.91 5.21
CA GLN A 248 24.09 0.82 6.19
C GLN A 248 25.21 1.08 7.20
N ILE A 249 25.02 2.00 8.13
CA ILE A 249 25.89 2.21 9.25
C ILE A 249 25.54 1.12 10.28
N CYS A 250 26.51 0.30 10.55
CA CYS A 250 26.58 -0.70 11.60
C CYS A 250 26.32 -2.15 11.20
N ASN A 251 27.36 -2.79 10.71
CA ASN A 251 27.76 -4.10 11.19
C ASN A 251 29.30 -4.27 11.05
N GLN A 252 30.06 -3.38 11.69
CA GLN A 252 31.50 -3.58 11.97
C GLN A 252 31.77 -3.21 13.43
N THR A 253 31.32 -4.04 14.34
CA THR A 253 31.88 -4.10 15.68
C THR A 253 31.77 -5.54 16.14
N SER A 254 32.85 -6.22 16.05
CA SER A 254 33.35 -7.25 16.94
C SER A 254 34.06 -8.40 16.22
N THR A 255 35.30 -8.18 15.81
CA THR A 255 36.35 -9.18 15.87
C THR A 255 37.67 -8.44 15.78
N SER A 256 38.14 -7.93 16.89
CA SER A 256 39.54 -7.70 17.10
C SER A 256 39.80 -7.84 18.58
N ASP A 257 40.74 -8.70 18.81
CA ASP A 257 41.59 -8.79 19.96
C ASP A 257 41.25 -9.83 20.98
N CYS A 258 41.88 -10.96 20.79
CA CYS A 258 42.49 -11.71 21.90
C CYS A 258 43.96 -11.91 21.54
N GLY A 259 44.77 -11.06 22.12
CA GLY A 259 46.22 -11.09 21.97
C GLY A 259 46.84 -12.34 22.55
N ASP A 260 47.91 -12.76 21.99
CA ASP A 260 48.85 -13.66 22.61
C ASP A 260 50.23 -13.01 22.72
N HIS A 261 50.54 -12.53 23.91
CA HIS A 261 51.89 -12.19 24.36
C HIS A 261 52.67 -13.47 24.65
N ARG A 262 53.58 -13.85 23.83
CA ARG A 262 54.75 -14.63 24.34
C ARG A 262 56.01 -14.28 23.57
N SER A 263 56.87 -13.62 24.33
CA SER A 263 58.31 -13.81 24.47
C SER A 263 59.12 -14.54 23.39
N SER A 264 60.11 -13.90 22.85
CA SER A 264 61.53 -14.42 23.10
C SER A 264 62.56 -13.39 22.65
N MET A 265 63.39 -13.11 23.62
CA MET A 265 64.75 -12.56 23.52
C MET A 265 65.62 -13.50 22.68
N ASN A 266 66.56 -12.92 22.02
CA ASN A 266 67.96 -13.26 21.75
C ASN A 266 68.30 -12.79 20.33
N ALA A 267 69.27 -11.98 20.13
CA ALA A 267 70.63 -11.78 20.51
C ALA A 267 71.43 -11.62 19.22
N LEU A 268 72.29 -10.58 19.25
CA LEU A 268 73.60 -10.50 18.61
C LEU A 268 73.75 -10.49 17.08
N SER A 269 74.06 -9.46 16.49
CA SER A 269 75.37 -8.93 16.06
C SER A 269 75.21 -7.72 15.13
#